data_9e2fe4e84e4685c7da6bd14110141695
#
_entry.id   9e2fe4e84e4685c7da6bd14110141695
#
_cell.length_a   1.000
_cell.length_b   1.000
_cell.length_c   1.000
_cell.angle_alpha   90.00
_cell.angle_beta   90.00
_cell.angle_gamma   90.00
#
_symmetry.space_group_name_H-M   'P 1'
#
loop_
_entity.id
_entity.type
_entity.pdbx_description
1 polymer ?
#
loop_
_entity_poly.entity_id
_entity_poly.type
_entity_poly.pdbx_seq_one_letter_code
_entity_poly.pdbx_strand_id
1 'polypeptide(L)'
;TKLKKDDIFYKYSKRLKVKLFRGSNKNVLDRYYSAAKFYKSKKIIRLTSDCPFIDVSTITKMMKIYNSDKYDYISNTYPLPTTFPDGSDIEIFNFESLKKNKLEAYLPSDKEHVTKYFWQSKKFKCFRIENKINLSKYRYTIDIYEDFKLFKSLIQSYKNYLKIDMIKIIKFIDNNPNLIKYQKKIKRNFGWNDSLKKDKLYKN
;
A
#
# COMPACT_ATOMS: atom_id res chain seq x y z
N THR A 1 -8.78 -13.53 2.04
CA THR A 1 -9.72 -14.04 1.02
C THR A 1 -10.71 -15.03 1.63
N LYS A 2 -11.56 -15.68 0.81
CA LYS A 2 -12.47 -16.79 1.25
C LYS A 2 -11.79 -18.17 1.18
N LEU A 3 -10.52 -18.23 0.83
CA LEU A 3 -9.76 -19.48 0.76
C LEU A 3 -9.48 -20.02 2.17
N LYS A 4 -9.50 -21.35 2.33
CA LYS A 4 -9.26 -22.02 3.63
C LYS A 4 -7.90 -21.65 4.25
N LYS A 5 -6.85 -21.48 3.43
CA LYS A 5 -5.52 -21.06 3.90
C LYS A 5 -5.52 -19.69 4.60
N ASP A 6 -6.53 -18.85 4.34
CA ASP A 6 -6.66 -17.51 4.92
C ASP A 6 -7.52 -17.50 6.20
N ASP A 7 -7.96 -18.66 6.69
CA ASP A 7 -8.76 -18.77 7.93
C ASP A 7 -7.95 -18.33 9.16
N ILE A 8 -6.63 -18.39 9.07
CA ILE A 8 -5.73 -17.90 10.11
C ILE A 8 -5.99 -16.42 10.45
N PHE A 9 -6.40 -15.58 9.47
CA PHE A 9 -6.71 -14.18 9.69
C PHE A 9 -7.92 -13.97 10.59
N TYR A 10 -8.85 -14.93 10.63
CA TYR A 10 -9.98 -14.87 11.56
C TYR A 10 -9.50 -14.95 13.03
N LYS A 11 -8.55 -15.86 13.32
CA LYS A 11 -7.93 -15.98 14.64
C LYS A 11 -7.20 -14.68 15.04
N TYR A 12 -6.39 -14.13 14.13
CA TYR A 12 -5.67 -12.89 14.38
C TYR A 12 -6.59 -11.69 14.55
N SER A 13 -7.63 -11.55 13.73
CA SER A 13 -8.58 -10.43 13.84
C SER A 13 -9.29 -10.40 15.19
N LYS A 14 -9.69 -11.58 15.71
CA LYS A 14 -10.26 -11.69 17.07
C LYS A 14 -9.25 -11.29 18.13
N ARG A 15 -8.02 -11.81 18.07
CA ARG A 15 -6.97 -11.48 19.05
C ARG A 15 -6.61 -10.01 19.07
N LEU A 16 -6.58 -9.37 17.89
CA LEU A 16 -6.23 -7.97 17.74
C LEU A 16 -7.44 -7.04 17.85
N LYS A 17 -8.66 -7.59 18.03
CA LYS A 17 -9.92 -6.84 18.11
C LYS A 17 -10.15 -5.93 16.89
N VAL A 18 -9.72 -6.38 15.69
CA VAL A 18 -9.92 -5.67 14.43
C VAL A 18 -11.02 -6.34 13.61
N LYS A 19 -11.76 -5.55 12.85
CA LYS A 19 -12.80 -6.05 11.95
C LYS A 19 -12.17 -6.80 10.77
N LEU A 20 -12.74 -7.93 10.38
CA LEU A 20 -12.30 -8.73 9.25
C LEU A 20 -13.41 -8.78 8.19
N PHE A 21 -13.06 -8.43 6.96
CA PHE A 21 -13.88 -8.67 5.79
C PHE A 21 -13.20 -9.67 4.87
N ARG A 22 -13.93 -10.68 4.42
CA ARG A 22 -13.43 -11.71 3.48
C ARG A 22 -14.15 -11.58 2.14
N GLY A 23 -13.38 -11.43 1.07
CA GLY A 23 -13.90 -11.19 -0.27
C GLY A 23 -13.11 -11.91 -1.36
N SER A 24 -13.24 -11.44 -2.60
CA SER A 24 -12.61 -12.02 -3.79
C SER A 24 -11.10 -12.18 -3.61
N ASN A 25 -10.57 -13.33 -4.06
CA ASN A 25 -9.13 -13.56 -4.17
C ASN A 25 -8.55 -12.92 -5.42
N LYS A 26 -9.25 -13.01 -6.55
CA LYS A 26 -8.77 -12.56 -7.85
C LYS A 26 -9.03 -11.07 -8.11
N ASN A 27 -10.05 -10.49 -7.50
CA ASN A 27 -10.43 -9.09 -7.70
C ASN A 27 -10.33 -8.33 -6.37
N VAL A 28 -9.16 -7.74 -6.15
CA VAL A 28 -8.87 -6.97 -4.92
C VAL A 28 -9.68 -5.68 -4.89
N LEU A 29 -9.90 -5.02 -6.02
CA LEU A 29 -10.73 -3.82 -6.13
C LEU A 29 -12.17 -4.10 -5.68
N ASP A 30 -12.77 -5.23 -6.13
CA ASP A 30 -14.09 -5.65 -5.67
C ASP A 30 -14.12 -5.94 -4.16
N ARG A 31 -13.06 -6.54 -3.63
CA ARG A 31 -12.94 -6.79 -2.18
C ARG A 31 -12.90 -5.50 -1.38
N TYR A 32 -12.16 -4.47 -1.82
CA TYR A 32 -12.15 -3.15 -1.20
C TYR A 32 -13.52 -2.47 -1.26
N TYR A 33 -14.15 -2.47 -2.43
CA TYR A 33 -15.48 -1.91 -2.60
C TYR A 33 -16.52 -2.59 -1.69
N SER A 34 -16.55 -3.93 -1.70
CA SER A 34 -17.50 -4.72 -0.92
C SER A 34 -17.27 -4.53 0.59
N ALA A 35 -16.02 -4.46 1.05
CA ALA A 35 -15.69 -4.15 2.44
C ALA A 35 -16.15 -2.73 2.84
N ALA A 36 -15.83 -1.73 2.03
CA ALA A 36 -16.21 -0.35 2.28
C ALA A 36 -17.74 -0.17 2.30
N LYS A 37 -18.46 -0.83 1.39
CA LYS A 37 -19.93 -0.85 1.37
C LYS A 37 -20.50 -1.52 2.63
N PHE A 38 -19.98 -2.67 3.01
CA PHE A 38 -20.44 -3.43 4.18
C PHE A 38 -20.27 -2.63 5.47
N TYR A 39 -19.12 -1.96 5.64
CA TYR A 39 -18.84 -1.14 6.81
C TYR A 39 -19.35 0.31 6.69
N LYS A 40 -20.04 0.66 5.61
CA LYS A 40 -20.55 2.02 5.35
C LYS A 40 -19.45 3.09 5.45
N SER A 41 -18.24 2.74 4.98
CA SER A 41 -17.07 3.61 5.07
C SER A 41 -17.16 4.75 4.06
N LYS A 42 -17.13 5.99 4.53
CA LYS A 42 -17.14 7.19 3.66
C LYS A 42 -15.72 7.52 3.13
N LYS A 43 -14.70 7.36 3.97
CA LYS A 43 -13.28 7.59 3.66
C LYS A 43 -12.49 6.32 3.89
N ILE A 44 -11.58 6.01 3.01
CA ILE A 44 -10.78 4.80 3.03
C ILE A 44 -9.29 5.18 3.05
N ILE A 45 -8.55 4.62 4.00
CA ILE A 45 -7.08 4.62 3.98
C ILE A 45 -6.65 3.22 3.56
N ARG A 46 -5.99 3.12 2.41
CA ARG A 46 -5.45 1.87 1.91
C ARG A 46 -4.00 1.72 2.35
N LEU A 47 -3.74 0.65 3.05
CA LEU A 47 -2.41 0.17 3.43
C LEU A 47 -2.28 -1.26 2.94
N THR A 48 -1.06 -1.66 2.57
CA THR A 48 -0.78 -3.02 2.11
C THR A 48 -0.01 -3.79 3.19
N SER A 49 -0.26 -5.09 3.30
CA SER A 49 0.30 -5.93 4.38
C SER A 49 1.80 -6.20 4.25
N ASP A 50 2.35 -6.01 3.07
CA ASP A 50 3.77 -6.05 2.75
C ASP A 50 4.54 -4.79 3.16
N CYS A 51 3.81 -3.74 3.60
CA CYS A 51 4.36 -2.49 4.13
C CYS A 51 4.08 -2.37 5.64
N PRO A 52 4.75 -3.17 6.51
CA PRO A 52 4.38 -3.26 7.93
C PRO A 52 4.77 -2.04 8.77
N PHE A 53 5.66 -1.19 8.26
CA PHE A 53 6.14 0.01 8.97
C PHE A 53 5.54 1.27 8.36
N ILE A 54 4.27 1.50 8.67
CA ILE A 54 3.57 2.69 8.21
C ILE A 54 3.84 3.86 9.16
N ASP A 55 4.27 4.99 8.59
CA ASP A 55 4.49 6.21 9.35
C ASP A 55 3.17 6.95 9.63
N VAL A 56 2.74 6.92 10.90
CA VAL A 56 1.50 7.55 11.37
C VAL A 56 1.50 9.06 11.14
N SER A 57 2.67 9.71 11.20
CA SER A 57 2.79 11.15 10.95
C SER A 57 2.44 11.49 9.50
N THR A 58 2.85 10.65 8.57
CA THR A 58 2.50 10.76 7.15
C THR A 58 0.99 10.56 6.92
N ILE A 59 0.36 9.56 7.57
CA ILE A 59 -1.11 9.40 7.52
C ILE A 59 -1.80 10.67 8.00
N THR A 60 -1.38 11.20 9.14
CA THR A 60 -1.98 12.40 9.74
C THR A 60 -1.86 13.62 8.81
N LYS A 61 -0.71 13.81 8.20
CA LYS A 61 -0.48 14.87 7.19
C LYS A 61 -1.40 14.69 5.98
N MET A 62 -1.49 13.48 5.44
CA MET A 62 -2.33 13.16 4.30
C MET A 62 -3.81 13.38 4.61
N MET A 63 -4.26 12.97 5.80
CA MET A 63 -5.65 13.17 6.24
C MET A 63 -6.03 14.66 6.34
N LYS A 64 -5.13 15.52 6.81
CA LYS A 64 -5.34 16.98 6.84
C LYS A 64 -5.54 17.54 5.41
N ILE A 65 -4.75 17.09 4.45
CA ILE A 65 -4.88 17.51 3.05
C ILE A 65 -6.19 17.00 2.46
N TYR A 66 -6.52 15.74 2.72
CA TYR A 66 -7.71 15.10 2.18
C TYR A 66 -9.02 15.68 2.74
N ASN A 67 -9.04 16.15 3.99
CA ASN A 67 -10.21 16.79 4.61
C ASN A 67 -10.62 18.13 3.94
N SER A 68 -9.82 18.63 3.00
CA SER A 68 -10.18 19.82 2.21
C SER A 68 -11.19 19.56 1.09
N ASP A 69 -11.63 18.32 0.88
CA ASP A 69 -12.54 17.85 -0.18
C ASP A 69 -12.13 18.27 -1.62
N LYS A 70 -10.84 18.60 -1.78
CA LYS A 70 -10.29 19.01 -3.08
C LYS A 70 -9.93 17.83 -3.99
N TYR A 71 -9.75 16.62 -3.42
CA TYR A 71 -9.19 15.49 -4.11
C TYR A 71 -10.04 14.23 -3.95
N ASP A 72 -10.16 13.48 -5.03
CA ASP A 72 -10.80 12.15 -5.04
C ASP A 72 -9.87 11.07 -4.51
N TYR A 73 -8.56 11.27 -4.72
CA TYR A 73 -7.51 10.35 -4.36
C TYR A 73 -6.23 11.09 -4.00
N ILE A 74 -5.61 10.72 -2.89
CA ILE A 74 -4.27 11.17 -2.56
C ILE A 74 -3.36 9.98 -2.20
N SER A 75 -2.07 10.12 -2.54
CA SER A 75 -1.05 9.11 -2.28
C SER A 75 0.27 9.77 -1.92
N ASN A 76 1.14 9.03 -1.23
CA ASN A 76 2.54 9.39 -1.06
C ASN A 76 3.44 8.71 -2.10
N THR A 77 2.92 7.76 -2.89
CA THR A 77 3.71 6.95 -3.81
C THR A 77 3.32 7.18 -5.27
N TYR A 78 2.03 7.14 -5.59
CA TYR A 78 1.56 7.15 -6.97
C TYR A 78 0.95 8.48 -7.40
N PRO A 79 1.10 8.87 -8.70
CA PRO A 79 1.95 8.23 -9.72
C PRO A 79 3.45 8.41 -9.44
N LEU A 80 4.27 7.51 -9.97
CA LEU A 80 5.73 7.64 -9.91
C LEU A 80 6.23 8.80 -10.80
N PRO A 81 7.42 9.36 -10.51
CA PRO A 81 8.34 9.06 -9.41
C PRO A 81 7.84 9.59 -8.07
N THR A 82 8.33 9.06 -6.95
CA THR A 82 8.01 9.53 -5.60
C THR A 82 9.27 9.90 -4.84
N THR A 83 9.12 10.69 -3.77
CA THR A 83 10.19 11.00 -2.79
C THR A 83 10.17 10.08 -1.57
N PHE A 84 9.20 9.16 -1.49
CA PHE A 84 9.04 8.25 -0.36
C PHE A 84 9.73 6.90 -0.60
N PRO A 85 10.19 6.21 0.45
CA PRO A 85 10.72 4.87 0.38
C PRO A 85 9.71 3.85 -0.17
N ASP A 86 10.21 2.78 -0.75
CA ASP A 86 9.41 1.60 -1.08
C ASP A 86 9.05 0.84 0.20
N GLY A 87 7.76 0.60 0.43
CA GLY A 87 7.25 0.02 1.69
C GLY A 87 6.62 1.04 2.65
N SER A 88 6.47 2.30 2.22
CA SER A 88 5.78 3.35 2.99
C SER A 88 4.42 3.75 2.39
N ASP A 89 3.85 2.90 1.56
CA ASP A 89 2.72 3.24 0.69
C ASP A 89 1.44 3.51 1.47
N ILE A 90 0.89 4.72 1.28
CA ILE A 90 -0.35 5.19 1.89
C ILE A 90 -1.20 5.83 0.79
N GLU A 91 -2.46 5.42 0.72
CA GLU A 91 -3.42 5.96 -0.23
C GLU A 91 -4.73 6.29 0.48
N ILE A 92 -5.34 7.42 0.15
CA ILE A 92 -6.60 7.87 0.74
C ILE A 92 -7.57 8.27 -0.35
N PHE A 93 -8.79 7.77 -0.27
CA PHE A 93 -9.88 8.07 -1.21
C PHE A 93 -11.25 7.92 -0.53
N ASN A 94 -12.30 8.42 -1.17
CA ASN A 94 -13.67 8.28 -0.66
C ASN A 94 -14.40 7.09 -1.30
N PHE A 95 -15.55 6.75 -0.74
CA PHE A 95 -16.36 5.63 -1.23
C PHE A 95 -16.93 5.88 -2.62
N GLU A 96 -17.35 7.10 -2.95
CA GLU A 96 -17.91 7.41 -4.26
C GLU A 96 -16.85 7.31 -5.35
N SER A 97 -15.65 7.81 -5.09
CA SER A 97 -14.52 7.64 -5.99
C SER A 97 -14.15 6.16 -6.17
N LEU A 98 -14.17 5.36 -5.10
CA LEU A 98 -13.95 3.89 -5.18
C LEU A 98 -15.05 3.19 -6.00
N LYS A 99 -16.30 3.60 -5.83
CA LYS A 99 -17.44 3.08 -6.60
C LYS A 99 -17.29 3.37 -8.09
N LYS A 100 -16.96 4.62 -8.46
CA LYS A 100 -16.70 5.01 -9.84
C LYS A 100 -15.51 4.25 -10.42
N ASN A 101 -14.41 4.17 -9.66
CA ASN A 101 -13.23 3.37 -10.05
C ASN A 101 -13.59 1.92 -10.33
N LYS A 102 -14.39 1.27 -9.46
CA LYS A 102 -14.84 -0.12 -9.67
C LYS A 102 -15.68 -0.30 -10.92
N LEU A 103 -16.53 0.66 -11.26
CA LEU A 103 -17.41 0.59 -12.44
C LEU A 103 -16.63 0.75 -13.74
N GLU A 104 -15.59 1.56 -13.75
CA GLU A 104 -14.87 1.92 -14.96
C GLU A 104 -13.56 1.14 -15.17
N ALA A 105 -12.95 0.65 -14.10
CA ALA A 105 -11.70 -0.12 -14.15
C ALA A 105 -11.94 -1.55 -14.62
N TYR A 106 -11.40 -1.91 -15.77
CA TYR A 106 -11.67 -3.20 -16.42
C TYR A 106 -10.43 -4.11 -16.56
N LEU A 107 -9.23 -3.53 -16.56
CA LEU A 107 -8.00 -4.28 -16.76
C LEU A 107 -7.67 -5.22 -15.58
N PRO A 108 -7.03 -6.37 -15.82
CA PRO A 108 -6.55 -7.25 -14.76
C PRO A 108 -5.71 -6.53 -13.70
N SER A 109 -4.79 -5.65 -14.11
CA SER A 109 -3.97 -4.87 -13.18
C SER A 109 -4.78 -3.86 -12.35
N ASP A 110 -5.86 -3.28 -12.90
CA ASP A 110 -6.73 -2.40 -12.13
C ASP A 110 -7.46 -3.17 -11.02
N LYS A 111 -7.91 -4.40 -11.33
CA LYS A 111 -8.57 -5.29 -10.37
C LYS A 111 -7.63 -5.77 -9.26
N GLU A 112 -6.36 -5.97 -9.58
CA GLU A 112 -5.33 -6.42 -8.64
C GLU A 112 -4.80 -5.28 -7.78
N HIS A 113 -4.47 -4.12 -8.38
CA HIS A 113 -3.82 -3.01 -7.68
C HIS A 113 -4.78 -1.95 -7.14
N VAL A 114 -6.08 -2.09 -7.34
CA VAL A 114 -7.15 -1.29 -6.73
C VAL A 114 -7.18 0.17 -7.22
N THR A 115 -6.07 0.87 -7.09
CA THR A 115 -6.00 2.34 -7.21
C THR A 115 -5.34 2.84 -8.50
N LYS A 116 -4.81 1.91 -9.32
CA LYS A 116 -4.13 2.25 -10.58
C LYS A 116 -4.98 3.13 -11.50
N TYR A 117 -6.25 2.80 -11.65
CA TYR A 117 -7.17 3.54 -12.51
C TYR A 117 -7.41 4.98 -12.04
N PHE A 118 -7.34 5.29 -10.73
CA PHE A 118 -7.48 6.66 -10.23
C PHE A 118 -6.52 7.63 -10.92
N TRP A 119 -5.24 7.32 -10.92
CA TRP A 119 -4.20 8.21 -11.41
C TRP A 119 -3.88 8.03 -12.90
N GLN A 120 -4.26 6.91 -13.52
CA GLN A 120 -4.06 6.69 -14.96
C GLN A 120 -5.18 7.24 -15.83
N SER A 121 -6.43 7.19 -15.37
CA SER A 121 -7.60 7.55 -16.18
C SER A 121 -7.76 9.04 -16.42
N LYS A 122 -7.10 9.90 -15.64
CA LYS A 122 -7.29 11.37 -15.62
C LYS A 122 -8.73 11.83 -15.30
N LYS A 123 -9.59 10.92 -14.82
CA LYS A 123 -11.01 11.20 -14.49
C LYS A 123 -11.21 11.59 -13.03
N PHE A 124 -10.16 11.59 -12.23
CA PHE A 124 -10.18 11.88 -10.81
C PHE A 124 -9.19 12.99 -10.45
N LYS A 125 -9.55 13.80 -9.48
CA LYS A 125 -8.66 14.81 -8.90
C LYS A 125 -7.67 14.12 -7.96
N CYS A 126 -6.50 13.79 -8.50
CA CYS A 126 -5.43 13.10 -7.76
C CYS A 126 -4.39 14.08 -7.24
N PHE A 127 -3.87 13.81 -6.05
CA PHE A 127 -2.76 14.55 -5.47
C PHE A 127 -1.73 13.58 -4.88
N ARG A 128 -0.45 13.84 -5.11
CA ARG A 128 0.65 13.12 -4.48
C ARG A 128 1.39 14.04 -3.55
N ILE A 129 1.55 13.63 -2.30
CA ILE A 129 2.42 14.34 -1.37
C ILE A 129 3.88 13.96 -1.60
N GLU A 130 4.76 14.86 -1.22
CA GLU A 130 6.21 14.65 -1.32
C GLU A 130 6.90 14.92 0.02
N ASN A 131 8.03 14.25 0.23
CA ASN A 131 8.97 14.57 1.29
C ASN A 131 9.84 15.76 0.88
N LYS A 132 10.28 16.53 1.85
CA LYS A 132 11.29 17.59 1.63
C LYS A 132 12.62 17.02 1.12
N ILE A 133 12.96 15.80 1.55
CA ILE A 133 14.16 15.08 1.13
C ILE A 133 13.74 13.86 0.34
N ASN A 134 14.41 13.59 -0.77
CA ASN A 134 14.14 12.40 -1.57
C ASN A 134 14.71 11.15 -0.89
N LEU A 135 13.82 10.29 -0.41
CA LEU A 135 14.10 9.04 0.26
C LEU A 135 13.76 7.80 -0.58
N SER A 136 13.44 7.98 -1.86
CA SER A 136 12.97 6.92 -2.77
C SER A 136 13.99 5.80 -3.02
N LYS A 137 15.28 6.04 -2.69
CA LYS A 137 16.33 5.02 -2.78
C LYS A 137 16.21 3.91 -1.73
N TYR A 138 15.46 4.15 -0.65
CA TYR A 138 15.28 3.17 0.42
C TYR A 138 14.12 2.24 0.13
N ARG A 139 14.26 0.99 0.60
CA ARG A 139 13.25 -0.07 0.50
C ARG A 139 13.15 -0.82 1.82
N TYR A 140 11.92 -0.98 2.33
CA TYR A 140 11.60 -1.76 3.54
C TYR A 140 10.22 -2.44 3.46
N THR A 141 9.70 -2.68 2.24
CA THR A 141 8.59 -3.62 2.01
C THR A 141 9.05 -5.05 2.20
N ILE A 142 8.12 -6.00 2.35
CA ILE A 142 8.41 -7.44 2.52
C ILE A 142 7.85 -8.21 1.32
N ASP A 143 8.65 -8.39 0.28
CA ASP A 143 8.29 -9.18 -0.91
C ASP A 143 9.09 -10.46 -1.04
N ILE A 144 10.34 -10.48 -0.52
CA ILE A 144 11.24 -11.62 -0.57
C ILE A 144 11.79 -11.95 0.80
N TYR A 145 12.46 -13.11 0.92
CA TYR A 145 13.00 -13.57 2.20
C TYR A 145 14.06 -12.63 2.79
N GLU A 146 14.84 -11.97 1.97
CA GLU A 146 15.83 -10.97 2.39
C GLU A 146 15.16 -9.73 3.02
N ASP A 147 14.01 -9.32 2.51
CA ASP A 147 13.21 -8.25 3.12
C ASP A 147 12.74 -8.66 4.52
N PHE A 148 12.33 -9.92 4.68
CA PHE A 148 11.95 -10.45 5.99
C PHE A 148 13.11 -10.48 6.99
N LYS A 149 14.34 -10.75 6.54
CA LYS A 149 15.55 -10.66 7.41
C LYS A 149 15.76 -9.23 7.92
N LEU A 150 15.66 -8.23 7.04
CA LEU A 150 15.74 -6.82 7.42
C LEU A 150 14.65 -6.49 8.45
N PHE A 151 13.40 -6.87 8.17
CA PHE A 151 12.27 -6.65 9.07
C PHE A 151 12.50 -7.27 10.45
N LYS A 152 12.94 -8.53 10.50
CA LYS A 152 13.25 -9.23 11.76
C LYS A 152 14.35 -8.52 12.57
N SER A 153 15.44 -8.15 11.91
CA SER A 153 16.56 -7.45 12.56
C SER A 153 16.13 -6.09 13.09
N LEU A 154 15.31 -5.35 12.33
CA LEU A 154 14.77 -4.06 12.75
C LEU A 154 13.90 -4.19 14.01
N ILE A 155 12.97 -5.15 14.05
CA ILE A 155 12.12 -5.40 15.23
C ILE A 155 12.96 -5.78 16.45
N GLN A 156 13.97 -6.61 16.28
CA GLN A 156 14.85 -7.04 17.38
C GLN A 156 15.71 -5.91 17.94
N SER A 157 16.04 -4.91 17.11
CA SER A 157 16.88 -3.78 17.51
C SER A 157 16.12 -2.70 18.28
N TYR A 158 14.78 -2.72 18.28
CA TYR A 158 13.97 -1.70 18.95
C TYR A 158 13.05 -2.31 20.00
N LYS A 159 13.19 -1.92 21.28
CA LYS A 159 12.29 -2.37 22.36
C LYS A 159 10.81 -2.06 22.07
N ASN A 160 10.53 -0.93 21.42
CA ASN A 160 9.18 -0.52 21.04
C ASN A 160 9.07 -0.38 19.52
N TYR A 161 8.98 -1.51 18.83
CA TYR A 161 8.87 -1.57 17.37
C TYR A 161 7.58 -0.94 16.83
N LEU A 162 6.53 -0.81 17.64
CA LEU A 162 5.27 -0.15 17.24
C LEU A 162 5.41 1.37 17.11
N LYS A 163 6.49 1.95 17.62
CA LYS A 163 6.79 3.40 17.54
C LYS A 163 7.99 3.69 16.63
N ILE A 164 8.32 2.79 15.72
CA ILE A 164 9.36 3.02 14.73
C ILE A 164 8.79 3.92 13.64
N ASP A 165 9.39 5.07 13.44
CA ASP A 165 9.09 6.00 12.35
C ASP A 165 10.02 5.77 11.15
N MET A 166 9.68 6.37 10.01
CA MET A 166 10.43 6.25 8.75
C MET A 166 11.90 6.64 8.92
N ILE A 167 12.22 7.67 9.71
CA ILE A 167 13.61 8.15 9.90
C ILE A 167 14.44 7.12 10.67
N LYS A 168 13.84 6.48 11.68
CA LYS A 168 14.54 5.41 12.43
C LYS A 168 14.82 4.19 11.54
N ILE A 169 13.88 3.84 10.66
CA ILE A 169 14.09 2.75 9.68
C ILE A 169 15.26 3.08 8.76
N ILE A 170 15.28 4.29 8.21
CA ILE A 170 16.36 4.76 7.32
C ILE A 170 17.70 4.73 8.03
N LYS A 171 17.80 5.28 9.25
CA LYS A 171 19.03 5.23 10.05
C LYS A 171 19.49 3.80 10.32
N PHE A 172 18.54 2.89 10.61
CA PHE A 172 18.87 1.48 10.80
C PHE A 172 19.43 0.86 9.52
N ILE A 173 18.83 1.14 8.36
CA ILE A 173 19.28 0.65 7.06
C ILE A 173 20.70 1.17 6.75
N ASP A 174 20.95 2.45 6.96
CA ASP A 174 22.27 3.08 6.70
C ASP A 174 23.36 2.47 7.60
N ASN A 175 23.02 2.14 8.85
CA ASN A 175 23.94 1.50 9.79
C ASN A 175 24.13 -0.02 9.54
N ASN A 176 23.31 -0.63 8.69
CA ASN A 176 23.35 -2.07 8.42
C ASN A 176 23.36 -2.40 6.91
N PRO A 177 24.37 -1.90 6.15
CA PRO A 177 24.38 -2.01 4.68
C PRO A 177 24.40 -3.46 4.16
N ASN A 178 24.87 -4.41 4.95
CA ASN A 178 24.89 -5.83 4.59
C ASN A 178 23.48 -6.42 4.51
N LEU A 179 22.51 -5.92 5.28
CA LEU A 179 21.12 -6.41 5.26
C LEU A 179 20.39 -6.05 3.96
N ILE A 180 20.85 -5.01 3.25
CA ILE A 180 20.20 -4.51 2.02
C ILE A 180 20.95 -4.88 0.74
N LYS A 181 22.03 -5.66 0.84
CA LYS A 181 22.89 -6.03 -0.32
C LYS A 181 22.07 -6.64 -1.46
N TYR A 182 21.13 -7.53 -1.16
CA TYR A 182 20.29 -8.19 -2.16
C TYR A 182 19.13 -7.30 -2.62
N GLN A 183 18.58 -6.48 -1.75
CA GLN A 183 17.46 -5.57 -2.06
C GLN A 183 17.83 -4.51 -3.09
N LYS A 184 19.10 -4.07 -3.13
CA LYS A 184 19.59 -3.09 -4.12
C LYS A 184 19.40 -3.54 -5.57
N LYS A 185 19.24 -4.85 -5.81
CA LYS A 185 19.02 -5.43 -7.14
C LYS A 185 17.53 -5.47 -7.53
N ILE A 186 16.63 -5.24 -6.60
CA ILE A 186 15.19 -5.31 -6.84
C ILE A 186 14.69 -3.94 -7.26
N LYS A 187 14.11 -3.87 -8.45
CA LYS A 187 13.43 -2.66 -8.92
C LYS A 187 12.12 -2.46 -8.15
N ARG A 188 11.83 -1.22 -7.79
CA ARG A 188 10.51 -0.85 -7.23
C ARG A 188 9.40 -1.37 -8.12
N ASN A 189 8.30 -1.81 -7.51
CA ASN A 189 7.14 -2.36 -8.21
C ASN A 189 7.41 -3.62 -9.03
N PHE A 190 8.34 -4.47 -8.59
CA PHE A 190 8.66 -5.73 -9.27
C PHE A 190 7.40 -6.57 -9.57
N GLY A 191 6.46 -6.67 -8.62
CA GLY A 191 5.20 -7.41 -8.80
C GLY A 191 4.22 -6.82 -9.83
N TRP A 192 4.36 -5.53 -10.19
CA TRP A 192 3.50 -4.88 -11.18
C TRP A 192 3.73 -5.37 -12.60
N ASN A 193 4.95 -5.75 -12.92
CA ASN A 193 5.31 -6.16 -14.28
C ASN A 193 4.49 -7.36 -14.76
N ASP A 194 4.16 -8.29 -13.88
CA ASP A 194 3.36 -9.47 -14.25
C ASP A 194 1.89 -9.10 -14.47
N SER A 195 1.33 -8.19 -13.69
CA SER A 195 -0.02 -7.68 -13.91
C SER A 195 -0.14 -6.91 -15.23
N LEU A 196 0.88 -6.10 -15.56
CA LEU A 196 0.90 -5.35 -16.83
C LEU A 196 1.04 -6.26 -18.06
N LYS A 197 1.73 -7.40 -17.96
CA LYS A 197 1.75 -8.41 -19.01
C LYS A 197 0.36 -8.98 -19.27
N LYS A 198 -0.41 -9.28 -18.21
CA LYS A 198 -1.80 -9.74 -18.33
C LYS A 198 -2.69 -8.70 -19.01
N ASP A 199 -2.48 -7.40 -18.77
CA ASP A 199 -3.23 -6.33 -19.43
C ASP A 199 -3.05 -6.33 -20.95
N LYS A 200 -1.83 -6.64 -21.44
CA LYS A 200 -1.57 -6.72 -22.89
C LYS A 200 -2.38 -7.85 -23.55
N LEU A 201 -2.47 -9.00 -22.88
CA LEU A 201 -3.26 -10.13 -23.36
C LEU A 201 -4.78 -9.87 -23.32
N TYR A 202 -5.22 -8.97 -22.44
CA TYR A 202 -6.64 -8.65 -22.28
C TYR A 202 -7.15 -7.61 -23.29
N LYS A 203 -6.25 -6.85 -23.91
CA LYS A 203 -6.56 -5.82 -24.91
C LYS A 203 -6.59 -6.35 -26.35
N ASN A 204 -6.04 -7.57 -26.56
CA ASN A 204 -6.09 -8.30 -27.83
C ASN A 204 -7.28 -9.27 -27.83
#